data_96cc09bebf758eef69a3b687f33e7315
#
_entry.id   96cc09bebf758eef69a3b687f33e7315
#
_cell.length_a   1.000
_cell.length_b   1.000
_cell.length_c   1.000
_cell.angle_alpha   90.00
_cell.angle_beta   90.00
_cell.angle_gamma   90.00
#
_symmetry.space_group_name_H-M   'P 1'
#
loop_
_entity.id
_entity.type
_entity.pdbx_description
1 polymer ?
#
loop_
_entity_poly.entity_id
_entity_poly.type
_entity_poly.pdbx_seq_one_letter_code
_entity_poly.pdbx_strand_id
1 'polypeptide(L)'
;MLRKVGESAWPISEKDAVVSIKDASYPIPFPQGLEFNSPAHGCWNIVHTGMLIPEAHQIYVCADNCMRGVVLTAAEMCEEDRFSFVIVEEQNLLSGNLEDVTIEGTADILRKLKEREEKTGQKMPKAVLLFTVCLHHFLGCDLERIYRELEQRFPEIRFLRCYMDPITQKHGPTPDQKLRK
;
A
#
# COMPACT_ATOMS: atom_id res chain seq x y z
N MET A 1 -23.02 18.52 7.47
CA MET A 1 -24.03 18.15 6.44
C MET A 1 -23.59 16.90 5.71
N LEU A 2 -24.46 15.92 5.64
CA LEU A 2 -24.21 14.71 4.86
C LEU A 2 -24.82 14.88 3.47
N ARG A 3 -24.06 14.53 2.43
CA ARG A 3 -24.56 14.57 1.06
C ARG A 3 -25.19 13.21 0.72
N LYS A 4 -26.44 13.21 0.35
CA LYS A 4 -27.11 11.99 -0.10
C LYS A 4 -26.59 11.62 -1.48
N VAL A 5 -25.90 10.52 -1.57
CA VAL A 5 -25.44 9.93 -2.85
C VAL A 5 -26.37 8.74 -3.10
N GLY A 6 -27.17 8.77 -4.11
CA GLY A 6 -28.15 7.74 -4.23
C GLY A 6 -28.71 7.51 -5.60
N GLU A 7 -29.89 7.01 -5.68
CA GLU A 7 -30.60 6.37 -6.79
C GLU A 7 -30.69 7.15 -8.10
N SER A 8 -30.38 8.43 -8.12
CA SER A 8 -30.23 9.22 -9.35
C SER A 8 -28.78 9.68 -9.50
N ALA A 9 -28.25 9.58 -10.70
CA ALA A 9 -26.87 9.95 -11.02
C ALA A 9 -26.54 11.42 -10.68
N TRP A 10 -27.56 12.29 -10.61
CA TRP A 10 -27.40 13.72 -10.28
C TRP A 10 -28.62 14.23 -9.53
N PRO A 11 -28.44 14.88 -8.38
CA PRO A 11 -29.55 15.54 -7.68
C PRO A 11 -30.08 16.70 -8.54
N ILE A 12 -31.40 16.81 -8.59
CA ILE A 12 -32.08 17.86 -9.34
C ILE A 12 -31.85 19.25 -8.69
N SER A 13 -31.65 19.24 -7.36
CA SER A 13 -31.31 20.44 -6.62
C SER A 13 -30.35 20.11 -5.46
N GLU A 14 -29.57 21.09 -5.02
CA GLU A 14 -28.69 20.94 -3.87
C GLU A 14 -29.45 20.60 -2.58
N LYS A 15 -30.69 21.10 -2.46
CA LYS A 15 -31.57 20.81 -1.31
C LYS A 15 -31.95 19.33 -1.25
N ASP A 16 -32.17 18.71 -2.39
CA ASP A 16 -32.53 17.29 -2.45
C ASP A 16 -31.33 16.36 -2.22
N ALA A 17 -30.13 16.89 -2.40
CA ALA A 17 -28.87 16.15 -2.23
C ALA A 17 -28.33 16.18 -0.80
N VAL A 18 -28.90 16.99 0.09
CA VAL A 18 -28.36 17.24 1.43
C VAL A 18 -29.38 16.87 2.47
N VAL A 19 -28.94 16.12 3.49
CA VAL A 19 -29.75 15.79 4.66
C VAL A 19 -29.07 16.30 5.94
N SER A 20 -29.84 16.78 6.88
CA SER A 20 -29.30 17.14 8.20
C SER A 20 -28.86 15.90 8.94
N ILE A 21 -27.77 16.00 9.72
CA ILE A 21 -27.25 14.88 10.52
C ILE A 21 -28.31 14.33 11.46
N LYS A 22 -29.14 15.21 12.05
CA LYS A 22 -30.24 14.83 12.97
C LYS A 22 -31.36 14.05 12.26
N ASP A 23 -31.54 14.27 10.98
CA ASP A 23 -32.58 13.65 10.16
C ASP A 23 -32.07 12.41 9.40
N ALA A 24 -30.76 12.12 9.53
CA ALA A 24 -30.15 10.94 8.96
C ALA A 24 -30.59 9.68 9.76
N SER A 25 -31.24 8.76 9.08
CA SER A 25 -31.66 7.48 9.66
C SER A 25 -30.76 6.33 9.25
N TYR A 26 -30.67 5.31 10.10
CA TYR A 26 -29.99 4.07 9.73
C TYR A 26 -30.90 3.18 8.85
N PRO A 27 -30.40 2.48 7.82
CA PRO A 27 -29.02 2.46 7.38
C PRO A 27 -28.59 3.78 6.77
N ILE A 28 -27.42 4.22 7.19
CA ILE A 28 -26.88 5.52 6.81
C ILE A 28 -26.83 5.66 5.30
N PRO A 29 -26.90 6.91 4.78
CA PRO A 29 -26.94 7.23 3.36
C PRO A 29 -25.63 6.94 2.63
N PHE A 30 -24.87 5.98 3.06
CA PHE A 30 -23.76 5.46 2.30
C PHE A 30 -24.26 4.29 1.46
N PRO A 31 -24.03 4.28 0.17
CA PRO A 31 -24.35 3.14 -0.66
C PRO A 31 -23.71 1.88 -0.07
N GLN A 32 -24.40 0.79 -0.28
CA GLN A 32 -24.05 -0.48 0.33
C GLN A 32 -22.61 -0.86 0.06
N GLY A 33 -21.92 -1.24 1.14
CA GLY A 33 -20.68 -1.94 1.08
C GLY A 33 -19.43 -1.08 1.06
N LEU A 34 -18.36 -1.76 0.89
CA LEU A 34 -16.99 -1.28 0.84
C LEU A 34 -16.66 -0.41 -0.38
N GLU A 35 -17.62 -0.09 -1.22
CA GLU A 35 -17.46 0.80 -2.37
C GLU A 35 -17.04 2.21 -1.98
N PHE A 36 -17.26 2.56 -0.71
CA PHE A 36 -16.86 3.84 -0.12
C PHE A 36 -15.59 3.77 0.72
N ASN A 37 -14.90 2.68 0.64
CA ASN A 37 -13.57 2.65 1.20
C ASN A 37 -12.69 3.64 0.49
N SER A 38 -12.53 4.70 1.16
CA SER A 38 -11.58 5.75 1.00
C SER A 38 -11.35 6.22 -0.45
N PRO A 39 -11.19 7.52 -0.66
CA PRO A 39 -10.74 8.06 -1.94
C PRO A 39 -9.41 7.48 -2.41
N ALA A 40 -8.70 6.78 -1.56
CA ALA A 40 -7.44 6.11 -1.87
C ALA A 40 -7.61 4.69 -2.47
N HIS A 41 -8.81 4.32 -2.91
CA HIS A 41 -9.08 3.05 -3.61
C HIS A 41 -8.47 1.80 -2.94
N GLY A 42 -8.60 1.68 -1.64
CA GLY A 42 -8.09 0.54 -0.88
C GLY A 42 -6.60 0.60 -0.54
N CYS A 43 -5.88 1.69 -0.84
CA CYS A 43 -4.47 1.82 -0.47
C CYS A 43 -4.22 1.72 1.04
N TRP A 44 -5.16 2.16 1.86
CA TRP A 44 -5.09 2.04 3.31
C TRP A 44 -5.37 0.61 3.79
N ASN A 45 -6.31 -0.06 3.14
CA ASN A 45 -6.68 -1.43 3.50
C ASN A 45 -5.62 -2.46 3.12
N ILE A 46 -4.74 -2.13 2.18
CA ILE A 46 -3.68 -3.03 1.75
C ILE A 46 -2.72 -3.35 2.88
N VAL A 47 -2.46 -2.39 3.76
CA VAL A 47 -1.63 -2.56 4.95
C VAL A 47 -2.23 -3.60 5.87
N HIS A 48 -3.51 -3.45 6.21
CA HIS A 48 -4.25 -4.40 7.04
C HIS A 48 -4.27 -5.80 6.42
N THR A 49 -4.54 -5.87 5.12
CA THR A 49 -4.58 -7.16 4.39
C THR A 49 -3.21 -7.85 4.42
N GLY A 50 -2.13 -7.11 4.21
CA GLY A 50 -0.77 -7.63 4.30
C GLY A 50 -0.41 -8.15 5.69
N MET A 51 -0.92 -7.51 6.75
CA MET A 51 -0.70 -7.96 8.13
C MET A 51 -1.35 -9.32 8.45
N LEU A 52 -2.39 -9.70 7.70
CA LEU A 52 -3.03 -11.00 7.87
C LEU A 52 -2.16 -12.18 7.39
N ILE A 53 -1.09 -11.91 6.66
CA ILE A 53 -0.15 -12.94 6.21
C ILE A 53 0.90 -13.15 7.31
N PRO A 54 0.87 -14.29 8.02
CA PRO A 54 1.85 -14.56 9.05
C PRO A 54 3.25 -14.70 8.43
N GLU A 55 4.27 -14.40 9.22
CA GLU A 55 5.68 -14.47 8.81
C GLU A 55 6.03 -13.62 7.56
N ALA A 56 5.19 -12.64 7.23
CA ALA A 56 5.46 -11.68 6.17
C ALA A 56 5.97 -10.35 6.73
N HIS A 57 6.85 -9.70 5.95
CA HIS A 57 7.33 -8.35 6.20
C HIS A 57 6.91 -7.46 5.04
N GLN A 58 6.45 -6.25 5.32
CA GLN A 58 6.03 -5.29 4.30
C GLN A 58 7.13 -4.26 4.07
N ILE A 59 7.53 -4.09 2.82
CA ILE A 59 8.50 -3.07 2.41
C ILE A 59 7.83 -2.13 1.43
N TYR A 60 7.81 -0.86 1.75
CA TYR A 60 7.24 0.20 0.92
C TYR A 60 8.35 1.04 0.31
N VAL A 61 8.38 1.11 -1.01
CA VAL A 61 9.33 1.94 -1.76
C VAL A 61 8.58 3.15 -2.29
N CYS A 62 8.70 4.27 -1.61
CA CYS A 62 7.88 5.44 -1.91
C CYS A 62 8.53 6.76 -1.47
N ALA A 63 7.98 7.86 -1.94
CA ALA A 63 8.31 9.18 -1.41
C ALA A 63 7.81 9.33 0.03
N ASP A 64 8.48 10.15 0.81
CA ASP A 64 8.21 10.41 2.23
C ASP A 64 6.71 10.66 2.52
N ASN A 65 6.08 11.53 1.76
CA ASN A 65 4.67 11.86 1.96
C ASN A 65 3.69 10.70 1.75
N CYS A 66 4.08 9.69 0.97
CA CYS A 66 3.23 8.51 0.72
C CYS A 66 3.17 7.55 1.90
N MET A 67 4.09 7.66 2.86
CA MET A 67 4.20 6.72 3.97
C MET A 67 3.27 7.02 5.14
N ARG A 68 2.82 8.24 5.29
CA ARG A 68 2.11 8.69 6.50
C ARG A 68 0.98 7.74 6.94
N GLY A 69 0.11 7.38 6.03
CA GLY A 69 -1.01 6.49 6.35
C GLY A 69 -0.57 5.08 6.69
N VAL A 70 0.45 4.58 6.01
CA VAL A 70 1.01 3.24 6.25
C VAL A 70 1.65 3.18 7.64
N VAL A 71 2.45 4.17 8.01
CA VAL A 71 3.10 4.26 9.33
C VAL A 71 2.06 4.33 10.45
N LEU A 72 1.04 5.17 10.29
CA LEU A 72 -0.04 5.27 11.29
C LEU A 72 -0.77 3.94 11.46
N THR A 73 -1.06 3.25 10.37
CA THR A 73 -1.72 1.94 10.44
C THR A 73 -0.85 0.88 11.11
N ALA A 74 0.46 0.86 10.83
CA ALA A 74 1.39 -0.04 11.49
C ALA A 74 1.40 0.20 13.01
N ALA A 75 1.43 1.47 13.43
CA ALA A 75 1.39 1.86 14.82
C ALA A 75 0.05 1.49 15.50
N GLU A 76 -1.08 1.72 14.82
CA GLU A 76 -2.40 1.33 15.32
C GLU A 76 -2.53 -0.18 15.55
N MET A 77 -1.85 -0.98 14.73
CA MET A 77 -1.85 -2.44 14.84
C MET A 77 -0.77 -2.98 15.79
N CYS A 78 0.11 -2.12 16.32
CA CYS A 78 1.30 -2.50 17.10
C CYS A 78 2.19 -3.51 16.37
N GLU A 79 2.37 -3.34 15.06
CA GLU A 79 3.09 -4.26 14.18
C GLU A 79 4.22 -3.56 13.41
N GLU A 80 4.79 -2.49 13.99
CA GLU A 80 5.84 -1.67 13.37
C GLU A 80 7.06 -2.50 12.98
N ASP A 81 7.33 -3.55 13.72
CA ASP A 81 8.43 -4.49 13.47
C ASP A 81 8.33 -5.24 12.15
N ARG A 82 7.13 -5.28 11.56
CA ARG A 82 6.85 -5.94 10.29
C ARG A 82 6.77 -5.00 9.11
N PHE A 83 7.18 -3.73 9.32
CA PHE A 83 7.21 -2.69 8.30
C PHE A 83 8.61 -2.15 8.08
N SER A 84 8.92 -1.84 6.85
CA SER A 84 10.11 -1.09 6.49
C SER A 84 9.85 -0.20 5.29
N PHE A 85 10.68 0.81 5.13
CA PHE A 85 10.54 1.80 4.08
C PHE A 85 11.86 2.01 3.35
N VAL A 86 11.76 2.11 2.03
CA VAL A 86 12.80 2.66 1.17
C VAL A 86 12.31 4.02 0.70
N ILE A 87 12.93 5.08 1.19
CA ILE A 87 12.55 6.44 0.83
C ILE A 87 13.18 6.79 -0.50
N VAL A 88 12.33 7.20 -1.44
CA VAL A 88 12.73 7.70 -2.74
C VAL A 88 12.81 9.21 -2.68
N GLU A 89 14.00 9.75 -2.90
CA GLU A 89 14.26 11.18 -2.96
C GLU A 89 14.09 11.70 -4.39
N GLU A 90 13.88 13.01 -4.53
CA GLU A 90 13.77 13.66 -5.84
C GLU A 90 14.99 13.37 -6.72
N GLN A 91 16.19 13.36 -6.14
CA GLN A 91 17.42 13.08 -6.86
C GLN A 91 17.42 11.67 -7.50
N ASN A 92 16.78 10.68 -6.86
CA ASN A 92 16.66 9.34 -7.42
C ASN A 92 15.77 9.33 -8.66
N LEU A 93 14.74 10.19 -8.67
CA LEU A 93 13.84 10.33 -9.83
C LEU A 93 14.56 11.01 -10.99
N LEU A 94 15.31 12.06 -10.71
CA LEU A 94 16.06 12.83 -11.72
C LEU A 94 17.18 12.01 -12.35
N SER A 95 17.83 11.15 -11.58
CA SER A 95 18.92 10.30 -12.08
C SER A 95 18.44 9.04 -12.80
N GLY A 96 17.14 8.71 -12.71
CA GLY A 96 16.57 7.52 -13.35
C GLY A 96 17.06 6.20 -12.76
N ASN A 97 17.49 6.17 -11.49
CA ASN A 97 18.04 4.98 -10.85
C ASN A 97 17.07 4.31 -9.85
N LEU A 98 15.77 4.49 -10.05
CA LEU A 98 14.75 4.01 -9.11
C LEU A 98 14.75 2.48 -8.95
N GLU A 99 15.07 1.72 -10.01
CA GLU A 99 15.23 0.26 -9.90
C GLU A 99 16.35 -0.10 -8.92
N ASP A 100 17.50 0.51 -9.07
CA ASP A 100 18.67 0.22 -8.22
C ASP A 100 18.40 0.65 -6.77
N VAL A 101 17.76 1.80 -6.55
CA VAL A 101 17.31 2.25 -5.22
C VAL A 101 16.34 1.25 -4.60
N THR A 102 15.42 0.72 -5.37
CA THR A 102 14.45 -0.29 -4.91
C THR A 102 15.16 -1.59 -4.52
N ILE A 103 16.06 -2.08 -5.37
CA ILE A 103 16.80 -3.32 -5.15
C ILE A 103 17.72 -3.18 -3.93
N GLU A 104 18.57 -2.17 -3.93
CA GLU A 104 19.57 -2.01 -2.86
C GLU A 104 18.92 -1.63 -1.52
N GLY A 105 17.91 -0.78 -1.53
CA GLY A 105 17.17 -0.43 -0.32
C GLY A 105 16.46 -1.64 0.29
N THR A 106 15.82 -2.46 -0.54
CA THR A 106 15.21 -3.72 -0.09
C THR A 106 16.24 -4.69 0.45
N ALA A 107 17.37 -4.87 -0.25
CA ALA A 107 18.44 -5.74 0.18
C ALA A 107 19.07 -5.28 1.51
N ASP A 108 19.22 -3.97 1.71
CA ASP A 108 19.72 -3.41 2.97
C ASP A 108 18.79 -3.69 4.14
N ILE A 109 17.48 -3.53 3.94
CA ILE A 109 16.48 -3.89 4.95
C ILE A 109 16.59 -5.37 5.32
N LEU A 110 16.67 -6.26 4.34
CA LEU A 110 16.76 -7.69 4.59
C LEU A 110 18.05 -8.08 5.31
N ARG A 111 19.17 -7.44 4.99
CA ARG A 111 20.42 -7.61 5.77
C ARG A 111 20.27 -7.19 7.22
N LYS A 112 19.64 -6.05 7.49
CA LYS A 112 19.36 -5.58 8.84
C LYS A 112 18.41 -6.52 9.60
N LEU A 113 17.40 -7.07 8.93
CA LEU A 113 16.52 -8.07 9.54
C LEU A 113 17.28 -9.35 9.92
N LYS A 114 18.20 -9.79 9.07
CA LYS A 114 19.06 -10.94 9.37
C LYS A 114 20.00 -10.68 10.57
N GLU A 115 20.62 -9.52 10.62
CA GLU A 115 21.42 -9.11 11.79
C GLU A 115 20.57 -9.04 13.08
N ARG A 116 19.31 -8.62 12.95
CA ARG A 116 18.37 -8.61 14.08
C ARG A 116 18.04 -10.03 14.54
N GLU A 117 17.79 -10.96 13.61
CA GLU A 117 17.59 -12.38 13.93
C GLU A 117 18.75 -12.93 14.73
N GLU A 118 19.99 -12.68 14.31
CA GLU A 118 21.19 -13.13 15.00
C GLU A 118 21.33 -12.56 16.42
N LYS A 119 20.90 -11.31 16.62
CA LYS A 119 21.02 -10.61 17.91
C LYS A 119 19.87 -10.90 18.87
N THR A 120 18.66 -11.03 18.36
CA THR A 120 17.43 -11.09 19.19
C THR A 120 16.70 -12.42 19.10
N GLY A 121 17.05 -13.29 18.14
CA GLY A 121 16.32 -14.52 17.86
C GLY A 121 15.00 -14.32 17.10
N GLN A 122 14.67 -13.09 16.71
CA GLN A 122 13.46 -12.82 15.92
C GLN A 122 13.66 -13.31 14.49
N LYS A 123 12.93 -14.33 14.11
CA LYS A 123 13.11 -15.02 12.82
C LYS A 123 12.94 -14.10 11.60
N MET A 124 13.72 -14.39 10.59
CA MET A 124 13.54 -13.78 9.26
C MET A 124 12.13 -14.03 8.70
N PRO A 125 11.58 -13.07 7.97
CA PRO A 125 10.31 -13.29 7.27
C PRO A 125 10.49 -14.33 6.17
N LYS A 126 9.48 -15.16 5.96
CA LYS A 126 9.42 -16.10 4.83
C LYS A 126 8.90 -15.47 3.56
N ALA A 127 8.16 -14.40 3.71
CA ALA A 127 7.62 -13.63 2.58
C ALA A 127 7.84 -12.13 2.77
N VAL A 128 8.11 -11.44 1.69
CA VAL A 128 8.19 -9.98 1.64
C VAL A 128 7.14 -9.46 0.67
N LEU A 129 6.26 -8.61 1.18
CA LEU A 129 5.34 -7.84 0.37
C LEU A 129 6.07 -6.56 -0.04
N LEU A 130 6.54 -6.52 -1.28
CA LEU A 130 7.24 -5.36 -1.82
C LEU A 130 6.24 -4.45 -2.53
N PHE A 131 5.97 -3.30 -1.92
CA PHE A 131 5.05 -2.32 -2.44
C PHE A 131 5.78 -1.28 -3.28
N THR A 132 5.50 -1.31 -4.58
CA THR A 132 5.87 -0.24 -5.51
C THR A 132 4.72 0.76 -5.65
N VAL A 133 5.06 2.01 -5.94
CA VAL A 133 4.09 3.11 -6.03
C VAL A 133 4.02 3.67 -7.45
N CYS A 134 3.14 4.65 -7.66
CA CYS A 134 2.95 5.31 -8.95
C CYS A 134 4.26 5.83 -9.59
N LEU A 135 5.26 6.20 -8.81
CA LEU A 135 6.57 6.66 -9.33
C LEU A 135 7.24 5.63 -10.24
N HIS A 136 7.16 4.35 -9.87
CA HIS A 136 7.72 3.26 -10.70
C HIS A 136 7.04 3.17 -12.06
N HIS A 137 5.73 3.40 -12.12
CA HIS A 137 4.98 3.40 -13.37
C HIS A 137 5.26 4.64 -14.21
N PHE A 138 5.34 5.82 -13.58
CA PHE A 138 5.63 7.06 -14.29
C PHE A 138 7.01 7.06 -14.94
N LEU A 139 7.98 6.46 -14.29
CA LEU A 139 9.34 6.34 -14.81
C LEU A 139 9.54 5.12 -15.73
N GLY A 140 8.54 4.27 -15.87
CA GLY A 140 8.63 3.07 -16.70
C GLY A 140 9.64 2.05 -16.19
N CYS A 141 9.77 1.92 -14.86
CA CYS A 141 10.73 1.00 -14.25
C CYS A 141 10.53 -0.45 -14.67
N ASP A 142 11.63 -1.16 -14.87
CA ASP A 142 11.65 -2.61 -15.12
C ASP A 142 11.42 -3.38 -13.80
N LEU A 143 10.14 -3.56 -13.46
CA LEU A 143 9.75 -4.29 -12.25
C LEU A 143 10.19 -5.76 -12.31
N GLU A 144 10.22 -6.37 -13.48
CA GLU A 144 10.68 -7.76 -13.63
C GLU A 144 12.16 -7.91 -13.29
N ARG A 145 12.99 -6.93 -13.64
CA ARG A 145 14.40 -6.86 -13.24
C ARG A 145 14.50 -6.80 -11.71
N ILE A 146 13.73 -5.92 -11.07
CA ILE A 146 13.74 -5.74 -9.61
C ILE A 146 13.47 -7.07 -8.91
N TYR A 147 12.38 -7.74 -9.24
CA TYR A 147 12.01 -9.00 -8.59
C TYR A 147 13.00 -10.11 -8.87
N ARG A 148 13.45 -10.26 -10.12
CA ARG A 148 14.44 -11.27 -10.49
C ARG A 148 15.75 -11.11 -9.71
N GLU A 149 16.26 -9.90 -9.56
CA GLU A 149 17.49 -9.65 -8.80
C GLU A 149 17.31 -9.92 -7.31
N LEU A 150 16.18 -9.52 -6.72
CA LEU A 150 15.89 -9.78 -5.31
C LEU A 150 15.71 -11.27 -5.03
N GLU A 151 15.00 -12.01 -5.88
CA GLU A 151 14.82 -13.47 -5.77
C GLU A 151 16.13 -14.23 -5.92
N GLN A 152 17.04 -13.74 -6.77
CA GLN A 152 18.38 -14.32 -6.89
C GLN A 152 19.26 -14.09 -5.67
N ARG A 153 19.14 -12.90 -5.04
CA ARG A 153 19.93 -12.54 -3.84
C ARG A 153 19.41 -13.19 -2.56
N PHE A 154 18.11 -13.43 -2.48
CA PHE A 154 17.42 -13.97 -1.31
C PHE A 154 16.48 -15.12 -1.70
N PRO A 155 17.03 -16.26 -2.14
CA PRO A 155 16.22 -17.38 -2.64
C PRO A 155 15.33 -18.04 -1.57
N GLU A 156 15.64 -17.81 -0.29
CA GLU A 156 14.86 -18.30 0.84
C GLU A 156 13.61 -17.45 1.15
N ILE A 157 13.49 -16.25 0.54
CA ILE A 157 12.40 -15.32 0.76
C ILE A 157 11.49 -15.30 -0.46
N ARG A 158 10.20 -15.46 -0.25
CA ARG A 158 9.19 -15.28 -1.29
C ARG A 158 8.82 -13.81 -1.41
N PHE A 159 9.11 -13.20 -2.56
CA PHE A 159 8.67 -11.85 -2.87
C PHE A 159 7.26 -11.84 -3.46
N LEU A 160 6.36 -11.05 -2.88
CA LEU A 160 5.03 -10.81 -3.38
C LEU A 160 4.98 -9.43 -4.02
N ARG A 161 4.48 -9.40 -5.25
CA ARG A 161 4.36 -8.17 -6.05
C ARG A 161 3.15 -7.39 -5.61
N CYS A 162 3.37 -6.28 -4.93
CA CYS A 162 2.32 -5.43 -4.41
C CYS A 162 2.42 -4.04 -5.03
N TYR A 163 1.27 -3.50 -5.40
CA TYR A 163 1.20 -2.21 -6.08
C TYR A 163 0.35 -1.24 -5.27
N MET A 164 0.89 -0.05 -5.02
CA MET A 164 0.19 1.05 -4.37
C MET A 164 0.12 2.22 -5.36
N ASP A 165 -0.67 2.04 -6.42
CA ASP A 165 -0.73 2.95 -7.56
C ASP A 165 -2.17 3.37 -7.92
N PRO A 166 -2.91 4.03 -7.01
CA PRO A 166 -4.31 4.39 -7.23
C PRO A 166 -4.51 5.32 -8.42
N ILE A 167 -3.50 6.11 -8.77
CA ILE A 167 -3.58 7.11 -9.84
C ILE A 167 -3.64 6.43 -11.21
N THR A 168 -2.96 5.31 -11.39
CA THR A 168 -2.90 4.58 -12.66
C THR A 168 -4.04 3.58 -12.83
N GLN A 169 -4.74 3.27 -11.76
CA GLN A 169 -5.84 2.31 -11.79
C GLN A 169 -7.12 2.96 -12.32
N LYS A 170 -7.42 2.72 -13.58
CA LYS A 170 -8.67 3.20 -14.21
C LYS A 170 -9.83 2.21 -14.09
N HIS A 171 -9.53 0.92 -14.13
CA HIS A 171 -10.51 -0.18 -14.10
C HIS A 171 -9.94 -1.42 -13.44
N GLY A 172 -10.81 -2.29 -12.93
CA GLY A 172 -10.45 -3.59 -12.37
C GLY A 172 -10.32 -3.61 -10.85
N PRO A 173 -9.80 -4.70 -10.28
CA PRO A 173 -9.68 -4.87 -8.84
C PRO A 173 -8.75 -3.83 -8.21
N THR A 174 -9.12 -3.36 -7.02
CA THR A 174 -8.26 -2.48 -6.21
C THR A 174 -6.98 -3.20 -5.75
N PRO A 175 -5.93 -2.48 -5.33
CA PRO A 175 -4.70 -3.11 -4.85
C PRO A 175 -4.92 -4.15 -3.76
N ASP A 176 -5.77 -3.88 -2.78
CA ASP A 176 -6.13 -4.82 -1.72
C ASP A 176 -6.90 -6.04 -2.22
N GLN A 177 -7.77 -5.87 -3.21
CA GLN A 177 -8.48 -6.98 -3.86
C GLN A 177 -7.52 -7.86 -4.67
N LYS A 178 -6.50 -7.28 -5.30
CA LYS A 178 -5.46 -8.05 -5.99
C LYS A 178 -4.62 -8.87 -5.00
N LEU A 179 -4.31 -8.31 -3.84
CA LEU A 179 -3.54 -8.99 -2.81
C LEU A 179 -4.28 -10.18 -2.19
N ARG A 180 -5.62 -10.16 -2.20
CA ARG A 180 -6.47 -11.25 -1.67
C ARG A 180 -6.66 -12.44 -2.63
N LYS A 181 -6.22 -12.31 -3.87
CA LYS A 181 -6.27 -13.37 -4.89
C LYS A 181 -5.00 -14.20 -4.90
#